data_f1524116982d016852909fac379d14bb
#
_entry.id   f1524116982d016852909fac379d14bb
#
_cell.length_a   1.000
_cell.length_b   1.000
_cell.length_c   1.000
_cell.angle_alpha   90.00
_cell.angle_beta   90.00
_cell.angle_gamma   90.00
#
_symmetry.space_group_name_H-M   'P 1'
#
loop_
_entity.id
_entity.type
_entity.pdbx_description
1 polymer ?
#
loop_
_entity_poly.entity_id
_entity_poly.type
_entity_poly.pdbx_seq_one_letter_code
_entity_poly.pdbx_strand_id
1 'polypeptide(L)'
;MKKLHIAIAALLSSSVAMSPSFASEIRGDVDVSLVIGEGCAVNGTADAGAGINKFGSVDFGEQSNLDLFIDAESAGAAGAGSIELTCNTSLAYSVALDDGSNPQAGQRRVSRGGLDFVDYELYQDAARSVRWGEGPQSQALTGTGAVQPLTIYGRVLAGQTTPAAGNYLDTVRMTISW
;
A
#
# COMPACT_ATOMS: atom_id res chain seq x y z
N MET A 1 71.47 -62.89 67.82
CA MET A 1 70.10 -62.58 68.09
C MET A 1 69.83 -61.16 67.63
N LYS A 2 69.41 -61.00 66.38
CA LYS A 2 69.12 -59.65 65.73
C LYS A 2 67.64 -59.46 65.67
N LYS A 3 67.16 -58.43 66.29
CA LYS A 3 65.72 -58.04 66.24
C LYS A 3 65.51 -57.20 64.97
N LEU A 4 64.59 -57.70 64.15
CA LEU A 4 64.18 -57.05 62.94
C LEU A 4 62.98 -56.08 63.24
N HIS A 5 63.14 -54.78 62.99
CA HIS A 5 62.11 -53.83 63.19
C HIS A 5 61.44 -53.61 61.83
N ILE A 6 60.17 -53.93 61.72
CA ILE A 6 59.35 -53.67 60.57
C ILE A 6 58.65 -52.30 60.78
N ALA A 7 58.99 -51.36 59.97
CA ALA A 7 58.30 -50.02 59.91
C ALA A 7 57.09 -50.13 58.97
N ILE A 8 55.92 -49.94 59.53
CA ILE A 8 54.68 -49.85 58.76
C ILE A 8 54.46 -48.41 58.31
N ALA A 9 54.59 -48.12 57.02
CA ALA A 9 54.23 -46.83 56.42
C ALA A 9 52.72 -46.77 56.19
N ALA A 10 52.05 -45.90 56.90
CA ALA A 10 50.63 -45.61 56.70
C ALA A 10 50.46 -44.62 55.51
N LEU A 11 49.87 -45.06 54.40
CA LEU A 11 49.45 -44.25 53.29
C LEU A 11 48.12 -43.54 53.64
N LEU A 12 48.20 -42.23 53.88
CA LEU A 12 46.97 -41.37 53.94
C LEU A 12 46.48 -41.12 52.51
N SER A 13 45.43 -41.83 52.13
CA SER A 13 44.68 -41.53 50.90
C SER A 13 43.73 -40.36 51.16
N SER A 14 44.09 -39.17 50.67
CA SER A 14 43.21 -38.02 50.64
C SER A 14 42.14 -38.19 49.57
N SER A 15 40.92 -38.53 49.97
CA SER A 15 39.73 -38.51 49.10
C SER A 15 39.29 -37.07 48.84
N VAL A 16 39.53 -36.52 47.64
CA VAL A 16 38.96 -35.27 47.18
C VAL A 16 37.49 -35.53 46.93
N ALA A 17 36.63 -35.04 47.81
CA ALA A 17 35.20 -35.02 47.59
C ALA A 17 34.88 -33.97 46.50
N MET A 18 34.61 -34.42 45.28
CA MET A 18 34.01 -33.59 44.23
C MET A 18 32.54 -33.30 44.60
N SER A 19 32.26 -32.07 45.04
CA SER A 19 30.89 -31.60 45.22
C SER A 19 30.26 -31.42 43.85
N PRO A 20 29.10 -32.03 43.57
CA PRO A 20 28.39 -31.75 42.31
C PRO A 20 27.94 -30.30 42.35
N SER A 21 28.42 -29.48 41.41
CA SER A 21 27.87 -28.13 41.18
C SER A 21 26.55 -28.30 40.45
N PHE A 22 25.45 -28.13 41.16
CA PHE A 22 24.14 -28.02 40.52
C PHE A 22 24.08 -26.67 39.81
N ALA A 23 24.00 -26.71 38.49
CA ALA A 23 23.68 -25.50 37.71
C ALA A 23 22.28 -25.05 38.12
N SER A 24 22.17 -23.89 38.76
CA SER A 24 20.88 -23.25 39.04
C SER A 24 20.37 -22.59 37.78
N GLU A 25 19.17 -22.99 37.36
CA GLU A 25 18.47 -22.37 36.23
C GLU A 25 17.31 -21.57 36.79
N ILE A 26 17.19 -20.32 36.31
CA ILE A 26 16.03 -19.45 36.58
C ILE A 26 15.25 -19.41 35.29
N ARG A 27 13.99 -19.82 35.33
CA ARG A 27 13.04 -19.73 34.22
C ARG A 27 11.98 -18.70 34.57
N GLY A 28 11.58 -17.94 33.60
CA GLY A 28 10.49 -16.99 33.68
C GLY A 28 9.79 -16.88 32.34
N ASP A 29 8.51 -16.55 32.36
CA ASP A 29 7.71 -16.35 31.19
C ASP A 29 7.79 -14.86 30.78
N VAL A 30 7.79 -14.60 29.47
CA VAL A 30 7.68 -13.26 28.88
C VAL A 30 6.44 -13.26 28.00
N ASP A 31 5.45 -12.45 28.39
CA ASP A 31 4.24 -12.28 27.59
C ASP A 31 4.55 -11.42 26.36
N VAL A 32 4.21 -11.95 25.16
CA VAL A 32 4.34 -11.25 23.90
C VAL A 32 2.93 -11.07 23.32
N SER A 33 2.54 -9.83 23.05
CA SER A 33 1.23 -9.52 22.49
C SER A 33 1.36 -8.63 21.26
N LEU A 34 0.47 -8.83 20.27
CA LEU A 34 0.30 -8.02 19.08
C LEU A 34 -1.20 -7.89 18.79
N VAL A 35 -1.62 -6.67 18.49
CA VAL A 35 -2.98 -6.38 18.01
C VAL A 35 -2.87 -5.94 16.56
N ILE A 36 -3.58 -6.64 15.67
CA ILE A 36 -3.70 -6.25 14.26
C ILE A 36 -5.06 -5.56 14.11
N GLY A 37 -5.04 -4.25 13.82
CA GLY A 37 -6.22 -3.47 13.49
C GLY A 37 -6.68 -3.70 12.05
N GLU A 38 -7.94 -3.39 11.77
CA GLU A 38 -8.46 -3.36 10.39
C GLU A 38 -7.92 -2.14 9.64
N GLY A 39 -7.60 -2.30 8.37
CA GLY A 39 -7.11 -1.20 7.55
C GLY A 39 -6.65 -1.59 6.16
N CYS A 40 -6.40 -0.53 5.38
CA CYS A 40 -5.83 -0.59 4.04
C CYS A 40 -4.56 0.27 3.97
N ALA A 41 -3.61 -0.16 3.15
CA ALA A 41 -2.44 0.61 2.77
C ALA A 41 -2.36 0.74 1.25
N VAL A 42 -1.84 1.89 0.77
CA VAL A 42 -1.51 2.10 -0.64
C VAL A 42 0.00 2.06 -0.77
N ASN A 43 0.54 1.17 -1.58
CA ASN A 43 1.98 1.00 -1.73
C ASN A 43 2.64 2.24 -2.35
N GLY A 44 3.82 2.58 -1.83
CA GLY A 44 4.58 3.75 -2.30
C GLY A 44 4.09 5.10 -1.75
N THR A 45 3.17 5.09 -0.79
CA THR A 45 2.70 6.30 -0.10
C THR A 45 3.15 6.31 1.35
N ALA A 46 3.30 7.50 1.91
CA ALA A 46 3.49 7.66 3.35
C ALA A 46 2.22 7.26 4.10
N ASP A 47 2.36 6.83 5.36
CA ASP A 47 1.26 6.42 6.21
C ASP A 47 0.13 7.45 6.30
N ALA A 48 -1.08 6.97 6.54
CA ALA A 48 -2.26 7.80 6.73
C ALA A 48 -2.00 8.88 7.81
N GLY A 49 -2.03 10.15 7.40
CA GLY A 49 -1.82 11.30 8.29
C GLY A 49 -0.65 12.23 7.91
N ALA A 50 0.22 11.86 6.97
CA ALA A 50 1.40 12.65 6.59
C ALA A 50 1.16 13.65 5.43
N GLY A 51 -0.07 14.04 5.13
CA GLY A 51 -0.41 14.96 4.04
C GLY A 51 -1.14 14.30 2.87
N ILE A 52 -1.24 14.99 1.73
CA ILE A 52 -1.89 14.47 0.53
C ILE A 52 -0.94 13.51 -0.18
N ASN A 53 -1.28 12.21 -0.19
CA ASN A 53 -0.53 11.20 -0.91
C ASN A 53 -0.84 11.26 -2.42
N LYS A 54 0.18 11.06 -3.25
CA LYS A 54 0.01 10.87 -4.68
C LYS A 54 0.02 9.39 -4.99
N PHE A 55 -1.16 8.81 -5.27
CA PHE A 55 -1.31 7.38 -5.52
C PHE A 55 -0.91 6.97 -6.94
N GLY A 56 -1.06 7.88 -7.90
CA GLY A 56 -0.74 7.60 -9.29
C GLY A 56 -1.06 8.76 -10.22
N SER A 57 -1.07 8.49 -11.52
CA SER A 57 -1.45 9.44 -12.57
C SER A 57 -2.13 8.73 -13.73
N VAL A 58 -2.98 9.43 -14.44
CA VAL A 58 -3.50 9.06 -15.77
C VAL A 58 -2.97 10.09 -16.74
N ASP A 59 -2.19 9.67 -17.74
CA ASP A 59 -1.59 10.54 -18.75
C ASP A 59 -2.18 10.22 -20.12
N PHE A 60 -2.87 11.17 -20.70
CA PHE A 60 -3.45 11.06 -22.05
C PHE A 60 -2.46 11.38 -23.17
N GLY A 61 -1.21 11.72 -22.81
CA GLY A 61 -0.16 12.06 -23.76
C GLY A 61 -0.40 13.39 -24.50
N GLU A 62 0.40 13.61 -25.55
CA GLU A 62 0.28 14.78 -26.41
C GLU A 62 -0.72 14.53 -27.54
N GLN A 63 -1.70 15.42 -27.68
CA GLN A 63 -2.76 15.31 -28.67
C GLN A 63 -2.84 16.60 -29.53
N SER A 64 -3.02 16.42 -30.83
CA SER A 64 -3.17 17.55 -31.77
C SER A 64 -4.62 17.91 -32.07
N ASN A 65 -5.56 17.01 -31.79
CA ASN A 65 -7.02 17.25 -31.93
C ASN A 65 -7.79 16.34 -30.95
N LEU A 66 -9.10 16.60 -30.81
CA LEU A 66 -10.01 15.88 -29.92
C LEU A 66 -11.20 15.28 -30.70
N ASP A 67 -11.00 14.92 -31.96
CA ASP A 67 -12.05 14.38 -32.82
C ASP A 67 -12.48 12.96 -32.40
N LEU A 68 -11.55 12.20 -31.84
CA LEU A 68 -11.74 10.82 -31.40
C LEU A 68 -11.56 10.68 -29.88
N PHE A 69 -12.04 9.58 -29.33
CA PHE A 69 -11.73 9.21 -27.95
C PHE A 69 -10.22 8.98 -27.78
N ILE A 70 -9.69 9.47 -26.66
CA ILE A 70 -8.29 9.24 -26.27
C ILE A 70 -8.32 8.47 -24.96
N ASP A 71 -7.83 7.26 -24.98
CA ASP A 71 -7.83 6.35 -23.88
C ASP A 71 -6.47 6.29 -23.17
N ALA A 72 -6.49 6.20 -21.85
CA ALA A 72 -5.31 6.02 -21.02
C ALA A 72 -5.63 5.12 -19.82
N GLU A 73 -4.60 4.60 -19.18
CA GLU A 73 -4.69 3.84 -17.94
C GLU A 73 -3.82 4.48 -16.88
N SER A 74 -4.15 4.26 -15.60
CA SER A 74 -3.36 4.80 -14.52
C SER A 74 -2.01 4.09 -14.41
N ALA A 75 -1.00 4.88 -14.07
CA ALA A 75 0.28 4.41 -13.56
C ALA A 75 0.38 4.71 -12.06
N GLY A 76 1.14 3.90 -11.32
CA GLY A 76 1.40 4.10 -9.90
C GLY A 76 2.20 5.37 -9.60
N ALA A 77 2.44 5.66 -8.33
CA ALA A 77 3.06 6.90 -7.85
C ALA A 77 4.44 7.21 -8.46
N ALA A 78 5.20 6.19 -8.83
CA ALA A 78 6.51 6.31 -9.49
C ALA A 78 6.42 6.51 -11.02
N GLY A 79 5.21 6.62 -11.59
CA GLY A 79 4.99 6.74 -13.03
C GLY A 79 5.10 5.42 -13.80
N ALA A 80 5.24 4.29 -13.10
CA ALA A 80 5.28 2.95 -13.67
C ALA A 80 4.50 1.97 -12.79
N GLY A 81 4.06 0.86 -13.38
CA GLY A 81 3.25 -0.15 -12.67
C GLY A 81 1.82 0.32 -12.40
N SER A 82 1.13 -0.38 -11.51
CA SER A 82 -0.24 -0.08 -11.10
C SER A 82 -0.27 0.65 -9.75
N ILE A 83 -1.40 1.26 -9.42
CA ILE A 83 -1.73 1.61 -8.04
C ILE A 83 -1.96 0.31 -7.30
N GLU A 84 -1.32 0.11 -6.15
CA GLU A 84 -1.38 -1.14 -5.40
C GLU A 84 -1.98 -0.90 -4.02
N LEU A 85 -2.97 -1.70 -3.68
CA LEU A 85 -3.65 -1.69 -2.39
C LEU A 85 -3.37 -2.98 -1.62
N THR A 86 -3.17 -2.87 -0.31
CA THR A 86 -3.12 -4.01 0.59
C THR A 86 -4.08 -3.76 1.74
N CYS A 87 -5.18 -4.51 1.78
CA CYS A 87 -6.17 -4.44 2.85
C CYS A 87 -6.23 -5.77 3.61
N ASN A 88 -6.62 -5.74 4.89
CA ASN A 88 -6.80 -6.96 5.67
C ASN A 88 -7.69 -7.97 4.95
N THR A 89 -7.41 -9.26 5.16
CA THR A 89 -8.22 -10.35 4.59
C THR A 89 -9.68 -10.22 5.00
N SER A 90 -10.59 -10.35 4.03
CA SER A 90 -12.04 -10.25 4.21
C SER A 90 -12.58 -8.88 4.62
N LEU A 91 -11.73 -7.86 4.71
CA LEU A 91 -12.17 -6.48 4.97
C LEU A 91 -12.94 -5.97 3.73
N ALA A 92 -14.21 -5.59 3.92
CA ALA A 92 -14.96 -4.90 2.89
C ALA A 92 -14.52 -3.43 2.85
N TYR A 93 -14.18 -2.93 1.68
CA TYR A 93 -13.80 -1.54 1.49
C TYR A 93 -14.33 -0.98 0.17
N SER A 94 -14.37 0.33 0.06
CA SER A 94 -14.76 1.02 -1.17
C SER A 94 -13.71 2.01 -1.60
N VAL A 95 -13.57 2.20 -2.92
CA VAL A 95 -12.70 3.20 -3.52
C VAL A 95 -13.57 4.17 -4.31
N ALA A 96 -13.53 5.42 -3.95
CA ALA A 96 -14.25 6.52 -4.60
C ALA A 96 -13.27 7.50 -5.27
N LEU A 97 -13.71 8.10 -6.38
CA LEU A 97 -13.01 9.19 -7.05
C LEU A 97 -13.93 10.41 -7.12
N ASP A 98 -13.45 11.57 -6.66
CA ASP A 98 -14.22 12.81 -6.80
C ASP A 98 -14.27 13.30 -8.27
N ASP A 99 -14.98 14.39 -8.52
CA ASP A 99 -15.13 14.97 -9.87
C ASP A 99 -13.95 15.88 -10.29
N GLY A 100 -12.83 15.86 -9.55
CA GLY A 100 -11.64 16.66 -9.84
C GLY A 100 -11.73 18.10 -9.38
N SER A 101 -10.74 18.91 -9.77
CA SER A 101 -10.61 20.32 -9.36
C SER A 101 -11.42 21.28 -10.22
N ASN A 102 -11.85 20.87 -11.42
CA ASN A 102 -12.51 21.72 -12.39
C ASN A 102 -13.84 21.13 -12.92
N PRO A 103 -14.73 20.58 -12.08
CA PRO A 103 -15.93 19.93 -12.57
C PRO A 103 -16.94 20.90 -13.13
N GLN A 104 -17.75 20.44 -14.09
CA GLN A 104 -18.93 21.14 -14.56
C GLN A 104 -20.12 20.18 -14.61
N ALA A 105 -21.12 20.42 -13.78
CA ALA A 105 -22.30 19.55 -13.68
C ALA A 105 -21.96 18.06 -13.52
N GLY A 106 -20.91 17.74 -12.75
CA GLY A 106 -20.43 16.37 -12.52
C GLY A 106 -19.53 15.81 -13.62
N GLN A 107 -19.27 16.57 -14.70
CA GLN A 107 -18.30 16.21 -15.73
C GLN A 107 -16.89 16.64 -15.31
N ARG A 108 -15.93 15.71 -15.33
CA ARG A 108 -14.51 15.99 -15.07
C ARG A 108 -13.90 16.75 -16.23
N ARG A 109 -13.01 17.70 -15.91
CA ARG A 109 -12.31 18.49 -16.94
C ARG A 109 -10.87 18.75 -16.53
N VAL A 110 -9.93 18.49 -17.45
CA VAL A 110 -8.59 19.06 -17.35
C VAL A 110 -8.61 20.52 -17.77
N SER A 111 -7.80 21.36 -17.13
CA SER A 111 -7.79 22.81 -17.37
C SER A 111 -6.39 23.34 -17.61
N ARG A 112 -6.29 24.34 -18.47
CA ARG A 112 -5.11 25.19 -18.65
C ARG A 112 -5.28 26.51 -17.90
N GLY A 113 -4.97 26.48 -16.58
CA GLY A 113 -5.03 27.66 -15.72
C GLY A 113 -6.45 28.26 -15.54
N GLY A 114 -7.51 27.45 -15.69
CA GLY A 114 -8.90 27.89 -15.52
C GLY A 114 -9.50 28.63 -16.71
N LEU A 115 -8.81 28.69 -17.85
CA LEU A 115 -9.28 29.43 -19.04
C LEU A 115 -9.88 28.51 -20.09
N ASP A 116 -9.18 27.38 -20.39
CA ASP A 116 -9.59 26.41 -21.38
C ASP A 116 -9.79 25.05 -20.68
N PHE A 117 -10.74 24.26 -21.14
CA PHE A 117 -11.12 23.01 -20.55
C PHE A 117 -11.25 21.91 -21.61
N VAL A 118 -10.95 20.67 -21.21
CA VAL A 118 -11.19 19.46 -22.00
C VAL A 118 -11.88 18.45 -21.10
N ASP A 119 -13.02 17.94 -21.55
CA ASP A 119 -13.82 16.97 -20.83
C ASP A 119 -13.19 15.58 -20.90
N TYR A 120 -13.12 14.90 -19.77
CA TYR A 120 -12.66 13.52 -19.67
C TYR A 120 -13.49 12.76 -18.65
N GLU A 121 -13.34 11.44 -18.62
CA GLU A 121 -13.99 10.60 -17.63
C GLU A 121 -13.07 9.47 -17.16
N LEU A 122 -13.35 8.97 -15.96
CA LEU A 122 -12.65 7.85 -15.34
C LEU A 122 -13.60 6.68 -15.09
N TYR A 123 -13.12 5.47 -15.32
CA TYR A 123 -13.91 4.25 -15.29
C TYR A 123 -13.24 3.16 -14.46
N GLN A 124 -14.08 2.23 -13.97
CA GLN A 124 -13.65 1.07 -13.18
C GLN A 124 -13.20 -0.10 -14.06
N ASP A 125 -13.54 -0.08 -15.35
CA ASP A 125 -13.37 -1.20 -16.27
C ASP A 125 -12.69 -0.79 -17.57
N ALA A 126 -11.95 -1.72 -18.19
CA ALA A 126 -11.23 -1.51 -19.44
C ALA A 126 -12.15 -1.17 -20.63
N ALA A 127 -13.42 -1.63 -20.59
CA ALA A 127 -14.43 -1.27 -21.60
C ALA A 127 -14.91 0.18 -21.46
N ARG A 128 -14.59 0.85 -20.34
CA ARG A 128 -15.03 2.21 -20.01
C ARG A 128 -16.53 2.36 -20.01
N SER A 129 -17.20 1.37 -19.41
CA SER A 129 -18.67 1.30 -19.34
C SER A 129 -19.21 1.69 -17.96
N VAL A 130 -18.41 1.53 -16.90
CA VAL A 130 -18.79 1.83 -15.52
C VAL A 130 -18.01 3.04 -15.05
N ARG A 131 -18.67 4.21 -15.00
CA ARG A 131 -18.07 5.43 -14.48
C ARG A 131 -17.61 5.24 -13.05
N TRP A 132 -16.43 5.75 -12.73
CA TRP A 132 -15.91 5.74 -11.37
C TRP A 132 -16.12 7.11 -10.72
N GLY A 133 -16.92 7.15 -9.67
CA GLY A 133 -17.26 8.36 -8.94
C GLY A 133 -17.36 8.11 -7.45
N GLU A 134 -18.16 8.94 -6.80
CA GLU A 134 -18.48 8.83 -5.38
C GLU A 134 -19.84 8.13 -5.17
N GLY A 135 -20.12 7.77 -3.92
CA GLY A 135 -21.40 7.15 -3.53
C GLY A 135 -21.69 5.88 -4.34
N PRO A 136 -22.82 5.82 -5.07
CA PRO A 136 -23.20 4.63 -5.86
C PRO A 136 -22.24 4.29 -7.00
N GLN A 137 -21.37 5.22 -7.38
CA GLN A 137 -20.37 5.04 -8.42
C GLN A 137 -18.99 4.66 -7.86
N SER A 138 -18.85 4.49 -6.55
CA SER A 138 -17.62 3.95 -5.95
C SER A 138 -17.48 2.47 -6.25
N GLN A 139 -16.24 1.98 -6.30
CA GLN A 139 -15.95 0.57 -6.48
C GLN A 139 -15.89 -0.13 -5.12
N ALA A 140 -16.79 -1.11 -4.91
CA ALA A 140 -16.76 -1.95 -3.72
C ALA A 140 -15.83 -3.15 -3.94
N LEU A 141 -14.96 -3.41 -2.98
CA LEU A 141 -13.91 -4.41 -3.04
C LEU A 141 -13.80 -5.17 -1.71
N THR A 142 -13.06 -6.27 -1.72
CA THR A 142 -12.77 -7.06 -0.52
C THR A 142 -11.28 -7.30 -0.42
N GLY A 143 -10.71 -7.03 0.74
CA GLY A 143 -9.30 -7.25 1.03
C GLY A 143 -8.94 -8.73 1.02
N THR A 144 -7.77 -9.04 0.47
CA THR A 144 -7.22 -10.41 0.38
C THR A 144 -6.07 -10.67 1.34
N GLY A 145 -5.61 -9.64 2.03
CA GLY A 145 -4.36 -9.68 2.81
C GLY A 145 -3.10 -9.59 1.95
N ALA A 146 -3.24 -9.61 0.63
CA ALA A 146 -2.15 -9.49 -0.33
C ALA A 146 -2.28 -8.20 -1.14
N VAL A 147 -1.24 -7.84 -1.89
CA VAL A 147 -1.25 -6.71 -2.82
C VAL A 147 -2.28 -6.95 -3.92
N GLN A 148 -3.18 -5.99 -4.12
CA GLN A 148 -4.20 -5.97 -5.16
C GLN A 148 -3.94 -4.77 -6.07
N PRO A 149 -3.69 -4.99 -7.38
CA PRO A 149 -3.54 -3.90 -8.33
C PRO A 149 -4.88 -3.21 -8.58
N LEU A 150 -4.85 -1.89 -8.67
CA LEU A 150 -5.98 -1.05 -9.00
C LEU A 150 -5.66 -0.24 -10.24
N THR A 151 -6.47 -0.39 -11.29
CA THR A 151 -6.31 0.35 -12.54
C THR A 151 -7.48 1.32 -12.72
N ILE A 152 -7.17 2.57 -12.99
CA ILE A 152 -8.14 3.59 -13.38
C ILE A 152 -8.06 3.72 -14.88
N TYR A 153 -9.19 3.55 -15.56
CA TYR A 153 -9.29 3.69 -17.02
C TYR A 153 -9.79 5.09 -17.34
N GLY A 154 -8.99 5.89 -18.02
CA GLY A 154 -9.33 7.25 -18.42
C GLY A 154 -9.75 7.32 -19.88
N ARG A 155 -10.64 8.28 -20.21
CA ARG A 155 -11.05 8.61 -21.57
C ARG A 155 -11.30 10.11 -21.71
N VAL A 156 -10.60 10.76 -22.63
CA VAL A 156 -11.00 12.08 -23.14
C VAL A 156 -12.14 11.87 -24.12
N LEU A 157 -13.20 12.67 -23.99
CA LEU A 157 -14.40 12.54 -24.81
C LEU A 157 -14.12 13.04 -26.23
N ALA A 158 -14.68 12.35 -27.21
CA ALA A 158 -14.54 12.71 -28.63
C ALA A 158 -15.40 13.92 -29.02
N GLY A 159 -15.04 14.56 -30.13
CA GLY A 159 -15.84 15.64 -30.77
C GLY A 159 -15.85 16.95 -30.00
N GLN A 160 -14.87 17.16 -29.12
CA GLN A 160 -14.69 18.46 -28.46
C GLN A 160 -13.95 19.45 -29.35
N THR A 161 -14.27 20.73 -29.20
CA THR A 161 -13.45 21.76 -29.83
C THR A 161 -12.04 21.71 -29.28
N THR A 162 -11.04 21.55 -30.14
CA THR A 162 -9.64 21.55 -29.73
C THR A 162 -9.25 22.92 -29.21
N PRO A 163 -8.88 23.07 -27.93
CA PRO A 163 -8.54 24.35 -27.36
C PRO A 163 -7.10 24.77 -27.71
N ALA A 164 -6.63 25.89 -27.18
CA ALA A 164 -5.27 26.35 -27.42
C ALA A 164 -4.22 25.38 -26.87
N ALA A 165 -3.09 25.24 -27.55
CA ALA A 165 -1.99 24.38 -27.12
C ALA A 165 -1.48 24.77 -25.72
N GLY A 166 -1.11 23.76 -24.92
CA GLY A 166 -0.60 23.93 -23.55
C GLY A 166 -0.77 22.69 -22.70
N ASN A 167 -0.36 22.80 -21.45
CA ASN A 167 -0.53 21.72 -20.47
C ASN A 167 -1.89 21.85 -19.80
N TYR A 168 -2.70 20.82 -19.92
CA TYR A 168 -4.01 20.69 -19.30
C TYR A 168 -3.90 19.74 -18.12
N LEU A 169 -4.29 20.17 -16.94
CA LEU A 169 -4.13 19.43 -15.68
C LEU A 169 -5.44 19.37 -14.91
N ASP A 170 -5.61 18.29 -14.18
CA ASP A 170 -6.62 18.16 -13.14
C ASP A 170 -6.05 17.33 -11.98
N THR A 171 -6.70 17.41 -10.83
CA THR A 171 -6.39 16.60 -9.66
C THR A 171 -7.67 15.97 -9.14
N VAL A 172 -7.76 14.67 -9.25
CA VAL A 172 -8.85 13.84 -8.72
C VAL A 172 -8.42 13.24 -7.40
N ARG A 173 -9.26 13.38 -6.38
CA ARG A 173 -9.03 12.76 -5.07
C ARG A 173 -9.58 11.36 -5.07
N MET A 174 -8.73 10.40 -4.68
CA MET A 174 -9.14 9.03 -4.38
C MET A 174 -9.35 8.89 -2.87
N THR A 175 -10.49 8.34 -2.49
CA THR A 175 -10.83 8.02 -1.10
C THR A 175 -11.04 6.52 -0.95
N ILE A 176 -10.35 5.91 -0.01
CA ILE A 176 -10.51 4.51 0.36
C ILE A 176 -11.17 4.48 1.74
N SER A 177 -12.30 3.78 1.85
CA SER A 177 -13.12 3.72 3.08
C SER A 177 -13.45 2.26 3.42
N TRP A 178 -13.31 1.90 4.70
CA TRP A 178 -13.60 0.58 5.28
C TRP A 178 -14.37 0.68 6.59
#